data_29fc5930d4b192a8e2ccbb2e244c687d
#
_entry.id   29fc5930d4b192a8e2ccbb2e244c687d
#
_cell.length_a   1.000
_cell.length_b   1.000
_cell.length_c   1.000
_cell.angle_alpha   90.00
_cell.angle_beta   90.00
_cell.angle_gamma   90.00
#
_symmetry.space_group_name_H-M   'P 1'
#
loop_
_entity.id
_entity.type
_entity.pdbx_description
1 polymer ?
#
loop_
_entity_poly.entity_id
_entity_poly.type
_entity_poly.pdbx_seq_one_letter_code
_entity_poly.pdbx_strand_id
1 'polypeptide(L)'
;MKSRKFIENLVLNGSPAEKRELYGFDKNTAEKIVLKKFKIFARGEYSRYFEDSAAPFHDEMVLNMIRSYYGEFPDDITKKNFANVAGRGTAKTSLAKLFINFVLLNDRSSYRKYVKVLTRDGKNSKQIVTDIYNLMLEVRYIYGDMFEAEGEKKREETMSSFTMKSARKLTAGTVGQVQRGHVQDAYRPDWVIFDDIEDRDSIRSSVITEAVINRVEEAIDGLSKNGSYLLLGNYISDQGSIEWFMAKPNVFTLITPIAGSDLAPTWPSRDKKEDIVNLKANAKDFWGEYMCDPSKSVNKFFALDLVQKDIERAIQPLSTSAGVKYWRLYVPNHRYGAGSDHSEGIGEDSNTLSVFDFSSGELVATYANNLIAPDLSAHEFARVCGEYGNCLYAPETNNKCGGTALTTLKHIGYPNIYQQRQVNKHKDKRKPDLGWNSNGSSKYIMFNDFRTDYNDGKIRIYDVNVLKEMKAYTNSDLAESNVGLITKHFDLLTSTIIAWQMHKYAQVKSSKKSYKSNYENYINA
;
A
#
# COMPACT_ATOMS: atom_id res chain seq x y z
N MET A 1 19.67 -24.27 36.13
CA MET A 1 19.92 -23.01 35.38
C MET A 1 21.25 -22.42 35.87
N LYS A 2 22.24 -22.25 34.97
CA LYS A 2 23.52 -21.64 35.34
C LYS A 2 23.29 -20.21 35.87
N SER A 3 24.00 -19.81 36.93
CA SER A 3 23.84 -18.49 37.55
C SER A 3 24.14 -17.36 36.53
N ARG A 4 23.56 -16.18 36.71
CA ARG A 4 23.83 -14.99 35.89
C ARG A 4 25.33 -14.69 35.80
N LYS A 5 26.04 -14.70 36.93
CA LYS A 5 27.48 -14.49 36.99
C LYS A 5 28.27 -15.51 36.16
N PHE A 6 27.84 -16.79 36.18
CA PHE A 6 28.49 -17.83 35.37
C PHE A 6 28.31 -17.57 33.87
N ILE A 7 27.12 -17.14 33.43
CA ILE A 7 26.85 -16.78 32.01
C ILE A 7 27.68 -15.56 31.62
N GLU A 8 27.73 -14.52 32.44
CA GLU A 8 28.53 -13.32 32.20
C GLU A 8 30.02 -13.66 32.07
N ASN A 9 30.55 -14.55 32.90
CA ASN A 9 31.93 -15.00 32.80
C ASN A 9 32.19 -15.79 31.49
N LEU A 10 31.27 -16.67 31.09
CA LEU A 10 31.40 -17.38 29.81
C LEU A 10 31.38 -16.44 28.59
N VAL A 11 30.55 -15.41 28.61
CA VAL A 11 30.50 -14.40 27.54
C VAL A 11 31.82 -13.64 27.44
N LEU A 12 32.39 -13.24 28.59
CA LEU A 12 33.61 -12.44 28.62
C LEU A 12 34.88 -13.29 28.38
N ASN A 13 34.98 -14.43 29.01
CA ASN A 13 36.22 -15.19 29.13
C ASN A 13 36.15 -16.62 28.59
N GLY A 14 34.97 -17.05 28.10
CA GLY A 14 34.77 -18.40 27.59
C GLY A 14 35.57 -18.68 26.32
N SER A 15 36.04 -19.91 26.18
CA SER A 15 36.65 -20.39 24.94
C SER A 15 35.64 -20.38 23.78
N PRO A 16 36.10 -20.37 22.53
CA PRO A 16 35.21 -20.46 21.35
C PRO A 16 34.24 -21.65 21.40
N ALA A 17 34.68 -22.79 21.92
CA ALA A 17 33.85 -23.97 22.07
C ALA A 17 32.73 -23.77 23.10
N GLU A 18 33.03 -23.18 24.25
CA GLU A 18 32.05 -22.87 25.31
C GLU A 18 31.04 -21.83 24.86
N LYS A 19 31.47 -20.82 24.10
CA LYS A 19 30.57 -19.81 23.51
C LYS A 19 29.64 -20.43 22.48
N ARG A 20 30.14 -21.28 21.57
CA ARG A 20 29.29 -22.02 20.63
C ARG A 20 28.27 -22.92 21.33
N GLU A 21 28.63 -23.54 22.44
CA GLU A 21 27.69 -24.33 23.25
C GLU A 21 26.65 -23.46 23.92
N LEU A 22 27.03 -22.31 24.47
CA LEU A 22 26.15 -21.36 25.13
C LEU A 22 25.09 -20.81 24.14
N TYR A 23 25.49 -20.43 22.94
CA TYR A 23 24.62 -19.79 21.92
C TYR A 23 23.85 -20.80 21.09
N GLY A 24 24.35 -22.00 20.85
CA GLY A 24 23.81 -23.01 19.98
C GLY A 24 22.42 -23.51 20.38
N PHE A 25 21.57 -23.76 19.40
CA PHE A 25 20.22 -24.31 19.55
C PHE A 25 19.87 -25.17 18.34
N ASP A 26 18.74 -25.86 18.41
CA ASP A 26 18.16 -26.66 17.32
C ASP A 26 16.64 -26.43 17.25
N LYS A 27 15.98 -27.07 16.25
CA LYS A 27 14.53 -26.91 16.04
C LYS A 27 13.68 -27.31 17.26
N ASN A 28 14.15 -28.21 18.10
CA ASN A 28 13.41 -28.71 19.27
C ASN A 28 13.64 -27.82 20.52
N THR A 29 14.50 -26.82 20.40
CA THR A 29 14.74 -25.86 21.49
C THR A 29 13.53 -24.95 21.64
N ALA A 30 12.95 -24.89 22.84
CA ALA A 30 11.79 -24.04 23.13
C ALA A 30 12.08 -22.56 22.79
N GLU A 31 11.14 -21.88 22.16
CA GLU A 31 11.27 -20.51 21.64
C GLU A 31 11.79 -19.49 22.68
N LYS A 32 11.32 -19.59 23.94
CA LYS A 32 11.79 -18.74 25.05
C LYS A 32 13.27 -18.99 25.41
N ILE A 33 13.78 -20.20 25.18
CA ILE A 33 15.20 -20.53 25.36
C ILE A 33 16.01 -19.94 24.20
N VAL A 34 15.51 -20.05 22.96
CA VAL A 34 16.15 -19.44 21.78
C VAL A 34 16.23 -17.93 21.94
N LEU A 35 15.14 -17.27 22.36
CA LEU A 35 15.11 -15.84 22.67
C LEU A 35 16.18 -15.47 23.73
N LYS A 36 16.28 -16.25 24.80
CA LYS A 36 17.31 -16.03 25.83
C LYS A 36 18.73 -16.16 25.28
N LYS A 37 18.99 -17.18 24.46
CA LYS A 37 20.27 -17.40 23.78
C LYS A 37 20.61 -16.26 22.82
N PHE A 38 19.64 -15.79 22.04
CA PHE A 38 19.79 -14.61 21.19
C PHE A 38 20.19 -13.38 22.01
N LYS A 39 19.50 -13.09 23.11
CA LYS A 39 19.80 -11.94 23.98
C LYS A 39 21.21 -12.00 24.57
N ILE A 40 21.66 -13.19 24.97
CA ILE A 40 23.02 -13.40 25.50
C ILE A 40 24.04 -13.17 24.38
N PHE A 41 23.83 -13.75 23.19
CA PHE A 41 24.69 -13.60 22.02
C PHE A 41 24.78 -12.13 21.59
N ALA A 42 23.63 -11.51 21.34
CA ALA A 42 23.56 -10.15 20.82
C ALA A 42 24.19 -9.13 21.77
N ARG A 43 23.90 -9.21 23.06
CA ARG A 43 24.51 -8.29 24.07
C ARG A 43 25.97 -8.59 24.36
N GLY A 44 26.37 -9.85 24.26
CA GLY A 44 27.77 -10.26 24.52
C GLY A 44 28.69 -9.88 23.37
N GLU A 45 28.27 -10.14 22.13
CA GLU A 45 29.16 -10.00 20.99
C GLU A 45 28.97 -8.65 20.25
N TYR A 46 27.83 -8.00 20.44
CA TYR A 46 27.44 -6.76 19.74
C TYR A 46 26.91 -5.68 20.68
N SER A 47 27.55 -5.49 21.83
CA SER A 47 27.14 -4.56 22.92
C SER A 47 26.86 -3.13 22.40
N ARG A 48 27.59 -2.68 21.39
CA ARG A 48 27.41 -1.33 20.79
C ARG A 48 26.02 -1.07 20.20
N TYR A 49 25.25 -2.13 19.92
CA TYR A 49 23.86 -1.98 19.45
C TYR A 49 22.85 -1.83 20.61
N PHE A 50 23.32 -1.85 21.86
CA PHE A 50 22.49 -1.87 23.07
C PHE A 50 22.91 -0.78 24.06
N GLU A 51 23.21 0.42 23.53
CA GLU A 51 23.48 1.61 24.35
C GLU A 51 22.28 1.93 25.23
N ASP A 52 21.08 1.85 24.68
CA ASP A 52 19.83 1.93 25.41
C ASP A 52 19.34 0.55 25.87
N SER A 53 18.69 0.51 27.03
CA SER A 53 18.04 -0.71 27.51
C SER A 53 16.90 -1.10 26.55
N ALA A 54 16.83 -2.38 26.17
CA ALA A 54 15.75 -2.87 25.32
C ALA A 54 14.38 -2.75 26.01
N ALA A 55 13.39 -2.24 25.27
CA ALA A 55 12.00 -2.22 25.73
C ALA A 55 11.33 -3.61 25.57
N PRO A 56 10.23 -3.89 26.28
CA PRO A 56 9.52 -5.18 26.20
C PRO A 56 9.13 -5.60 24.77
N PHE A 57 8.75 -4.66 23.91
CA PHE A 57 8.36 -4.96 22.53
C PHE A 57 9.50 -5.54 21.69
N HIS A 58 10.77 -5.26 22.01
CA HIS A 58 11.90 -5.87 21.32
C HIS A 58 11.96 -7.39 21.54
N ASP A 59 11.66 -7.85 22.77
CA ASP A 59 11.58 -9.27 23.08
C ASP A 59 10.44 -9.94 22.28
N GLU A 60 9.30 -9.25 22.16
CA GLU A 60 8.15 -9.71 21.39
C GLU A 60 8.45 -9.77 19.88
N MET A 61 9.11 -8.73 19.33
CA MET A 61 9.58 -8.74 17.94
C MET A 61 10.47 -9.96 17.67
N VAL A 62 11.48 -10.20 18.51
CA VAL A 62 12.41 -11.33 18.33
C VAL A 62 11.72 -12.66 18.52
N LEU A 63 10.80 -12.79 19.47
CA LEU A 63 10.03 -14.02 19.66
C LEU A 63 9.22 -14.38 18.40
N ASN A 64 8.57 -13.39 17.78
CA ASN A 64 7.82 -13.62 16.56
C ASN A 64 8.73 -13.81 15.32
N MET A 65 9.94 -13.25 15.31
CA MET A 65 10.97 -13.61 14.32
C MET A 65 11.38 -15.09 14.43
N ILE A 66 11.55 -15.62 15.66
CA ILE A 66 11.82 -17.04 15.89
C ILE A 66 10.69 -17.90 15.35
N ARG A 67 9.43 -17.54 15.64
CA ARG A 67 8.24 -18.22 15.16
C ARG A 67 8.17 -18.22 13.62
N SER A 68 8.42 -17.07 13.00
CA SER A 68 8.50 -16.96 11.54
C SER A 68 9.66 -17.76 10.95
N TYR A 69 10.82 -17.79 11.61
CA TYR A 69 11.97 -18.59 11.19
C TYR A 69 11.62 -20.08 11.13
N TYR A 70 10.88 -20.60 12.09
CA TYR A 70 10.41 -21.98 12.07
C TYR A 70 9.11 -22.17 11.24
N GLY A 71 8.37 -21.09 10.98
CA GLY A 71 7.05 -21.13 10.34
C GLY A 71 5.99 -21.73 11.24
N GLU A 72 6.13 -21.55 12.56
CA GLU A 72 5.27 -22.16 13.59
C GLU A 72 4.90 -21.10 14.64
N PHE A 73 3.59 -20.89 14.83
CA PHE A 73 3.03 -20.01 15.85
C PHE A 73 2.21 -20.88 16.82
N PRO A 74 2.72 -21.20 18.02
CA PRO A 74 2.08 -22.15 18.94
C PRO A 74 0.67 -21.77 19.36
N ASP A 75 0.41 -20.46 19.44
CA ASP A 75 -0.87 -19.93 19.88
C ASP A 75 -1.92 -19.87 18.74
N ASP A 76 -1.48 -19.97 17.49
CA ASP A 76 -2.34 -19.96 16.30
C ASP A 76 -1.68 -20.73 15.14
N ILE A 77 -2.05 -22.00 14.99
CA ILE A 77 -1.49 -22.91 13.97
C ILE A 77 -1.80 -22.50 12.52
N THR A 78 -2.73 -21.56 12.31
CA THR A 78 -2.99 -21.01 10.96
C THR A 78 -1.91 -20.02 10.53
N LYS A 79 -1.15 -19.47 11.47
CA LYS A 79 -0.09 -18.50 11.21
C LYS A 79 1.24 -19.21 10.97
N LYS A 80 1.96 -18.69 9.99
CA LYS A 80 3.26 -19.20 9.56
C LYS A 80 4.27 -18.09 9.37
N ASN A 81 3.79 -16.90 9.07
CA ASN A 81 4.56 -15.74 8.66
C ASN A 81 4.37 -14.60 9.66
N PHE A 82 5.28 -13.65 9.63
CA PHE A 82 5.26 -12.52 10.56
C PHE A 82 5.35 -11.18 9.84
N ALA A 83 4.44 -10.26 10.16
CA ALA A 83 4.51 -8.86 9.81
C ALA A 83 4.86 -8.03 11.05
N ASN A 84 6.11 -7.55 11.12
CA ASN A 84 6.58 -6.62 12.14
C ASN A 84 6.39 -5.19 11.62
N VAL A 85 5.25 -4.61 11.92
CA VAL A 85 4.86 -3.26 11.53
C VAL A 85 5.20 -2.32 12.66
N ALA A 86 6.24 -1.51 12.48
CA ALA A 86 6.74 -0.71 13.59
C ALA A 86 7.20 0.68 13.14
N GLY A 87 6.95 1.68 13.97
CA GLY A 87 7.33 3.06 13.72
C GLY A 87 8.83 3.22 13.47
N ARG A 88 9.22 4.29 12.79
CA ARG A 88 10.64 4.62 12.59
C ARG A 88 11.36 4.77 13.93
N GLY A 89 12.59 4.26 14.00
CA GLY A 89 13.40 4.32 15.20
C GLY A 89 13.15 3.21 16.22
N THR A 90 12.28 2.23 15.96
CA THR A 90 12.05 1.06 16.84
C THR A 90 13.11 -0.04 16.73
N ALA A 91 14.19 0.17 16.00
CA ALA A 91 15.30 -0.77 15.77
C ALA A 91 14.90 -2.08 15.02
N LYS A 92 13.74 -2.14 14.34
CA LYS A 92 13.24 -3.35 13.66
C LYS A 92 14.27 -4.00 12.72
N THR A 93 14.87 -3.21 11.81
CA THR A 93 15.87 -3.70 10.83
C THR A 93 17.18 -4.11 11.53
N SER A 94 17.65 -3.36 12.55
CA SER A 94 18.85 -3.71 13.30
C SER A 94 18.69 -5.02 14.06
N LEU A 95 17.53 -5.23 14.71
CA LEU A 95 17.22 -6.50 15.38
C LEU A 95 17.14 -7.65 14.39
N ALA A 96 16.54 -7.44 13.21
CA ALA A 96 16.47 -8.46 12.17
C ALA A 96 17.86 -8.85 11.66
N LYS A 97 18.79 -7.89 11.43
CA LYS A 97 20.17 -8.19 11.04
C LYS A 97 20.88 -9.05 12.10
N LEU A 98 20.77 -8.66 13.37
CA LEU A 98 21.35 -9.43 14.49
C LEU A 98 20.71 -10.81 14.61
N PHE A 99 19.40 -10.92 14.40
CA PHE A 99 18.69 -12.19 14.46
C PHE A 99 19.06 -13.13 13.30
N ILE A 100 19.14 -12.61 12.07
CA ILE A 100 19.59 -13.39 10.91
C ILE A 100 21.02 -13.89 11.14
N ASN A 101 21.92 -13.03 11.59
CA ASN A 101 23.27 -13.41 11.96
C ASN A 101 23.27 -14.53 13.03
N PHE A 102 22.49 -14.38 14.09
CA PHE A 102 22.38 -15.37 15.16
C PHE A 102 21.91 -16.73 14.66
N VAL A 103 20.83 -16.80 13.89
CA VAL A 103 20.30 -18.09 13.42
C VAL A 103 21.20 -18.77 12.40
N LEU A 104 21.85 -17.99 11.54
CA LEU A 104 22.80 -18.55 10.57
C LEU A 104 24.04 -19.13 11.24
N LEU A 105 24.47 -18.62 12.37
CA LEU A 105 25.65 -19.10 13.10
C LEU A 105 25.31 -20.21 14.10
N ASN A 106 24.17 -20.16 14.76
CA ASN A 106 23.90 -20.93 15.97
C ASN A 106 22.83 -22.02 15.85
N ASP A 107 22.01 -22.00 14.79
CA ASP A 107 21.07 -23.10 14.54
C ASP A 107 21.80 -24.33 14.02
N ARG A 108 21.98 -25.33 14.89
CA ARG A 108 22.68 -26.59 14.60
C ARG A 108 21.88 -27.50 13.66
N SER A 109 20.55 -27.31 13.61
CA SER A 109 19.69 -28.08 12.71
C SER A 109 19.80 -27.63 11.25
N SER A 110 20.40 -26.46 11.01
CA SER A 110 20.43 -25.83 9.68
C SER A 110 19.05 -25.80 9.02
N TYR A 111 18.02 -25.44 9.83
CA TYR A 111 16.62 -25.52 9.42
C TYR A 111 16.33 -24.70 8.17
N ARG A 112 16.90 -23.48 8.09
CA ARG A 112 16.85 -22.65 6.89
C ARG A 112 18.20 -22.68 6.17
N LYS A 113 18.17 -23.00 4.87
CA LYS A 113 19.36 -23.11 4.03
C LYS A 113 19.52 -21.93 3.09
N TYR A 114 18.42 -21.37 2.60
CA TYR A 114 18.45 -20.26 1.66
C TYR A 114 17.58 -19.10 2.14
N VAL A 115 18.24 -18.09 2.69
CA VAL A 115 17.62 -16.86 3.17
C VAL A 115 17.74 -15.77 2.09
N LYS A 116 16.66 -15.07 1.81
CA LYS A 116 16.64 -13.98 0.83
C LYS A 116 16.11 -12.70 1.46
N VAL A 117 16.83 -11.58 1.28
CA VAL A 117 16.40 -10.24 1.70
C VAL A 117 15.93 -9.48 0.48
N LEU A 118 14.70 -8.99 0.53
CA LEU A 118 14.08 -8.19 -0.51
C LEU A 118 13.71 -6.82 0.04
N THR A 119 14.15 -5.77 -0.64
CA THR A 119 13.78 -4.39 -0.34
C THR A 119 13.22 -3.75 -1.61
N ARG A 120 12.64 -2.56 -1.47
CA ARG A 120 12.23 -1.80 -2.66
C ARG A 120 13.42 -1.42 -3.52
N ASP A 121 14.51 -0.93 -2.90
CA ASP A 121 15.76 -0.55 -3.56
C ASP A 121 16.83 -1.64 -3.39
N GLY A 122 17.36 -2.15 -4.48
CA GLY A 122 18.41 -3.17 -4.49
C GLY A 122 19.72 -2.74 -3.78
N LYS A 123 19.97 -1.44 -3.65
CA LYS A 123 21.10 -0.92 -2.86
C LYS A 123 20.90 -1.23 -1.37
N ASN A 124 19.70 -1.03 -0.86
CA ASN A 124 19.38 -1.28 0.54
C ASN A 124 19.49 -2.76 0.90
N SER A 125 19.00 -3.67 0.05
CA SER A 125 19.13 -5.12 0.32
C SER A 125 20.59 -5.58 0.31
N LYS A 126 21.41 -5.08 -0.62
CA LYS A 126 22.87 -5.35 -0.64
C LYS A 126 23.54 -4.82 0.63
N GLN A 127 23.16 -3.64 1.10
CA GLN A 127 23.69 -3.09 2.34
C GLN A 127 23.35 -3.97 3.53
N ILE A 128 22.11 -4.46 3.65
CA ILE A 128 21.70 -5.38 4.72
C ILE A 128 22.53 -6.67 4.70
N VAL A 129 22.71 -7.27 3.51
CA VAL A 129 23.53 -8.48 3.35
C VAL A 129 24.99 -8.22 3.71
N THR A 130 25.55 -7.07 3.30
CA THR A 130 26.90 -6.63 3.66
C THR A 130 27.07 -6.44 5.17
N ASP A 131 26.10 -5.80 5.82
CA ASP A 131 26.11 -5.59 7.26
C ASP A 131 26.09 -6.93 8.02
N ILE A 132 25.25 -7.88 7.60
CA ILE A 132 25.20 -9.22 8.20
C ILE A 132 26.52 -9.96 8.01
N TYR A 133 27.13 -9.88 6.81
CA TYR A 133 28.44 -10.45 6.55
C TYR A 133 29.51 -9.86 7.49
N ASN A 134 29.54 -8.55 7.64
CA ASN A 134 30.47 -7.87 8.54
C ASN A 134 30.26 -8.26 10.00
N LEU A 135 29.00 -8.36 10.46
CA LEU A 135 28.67 -8.86 11.80
C LEU A 135 29.23 -10.28 12.01
N MET A 136 29.14 -11.16 11.00
CA MET A 136 29.73 -12.50 11.06
C MET A 136 31.26 -12.46 11.17
N LEU A 137 31.93 -11.57 10.45
CA LEU A 137 33.38 -11.41 10.53
C LEU A 137 33.85 -11.00 11.92
N GLU A 138 33.08 -10.17 12.64
CA GLU A 138 33.44 -9.74 14.01
C GLU A 138 33.51 -10.92 15.00
N VAL A 139 32.68 -11.94 14.79
CA VAL A 139 32.69 -13.14 15.66
C VAL A 139 33.51 -14.31 15.08
N ARG A 140 34.36 -14.04 14.10
CA ARG A 140 35.23 -15.05 13.49
C ARG A 140 36.12 -15.75 14.51
N TYR A 141 36.48 -15.09 15.58
CA TYR A 141 37.26 -15.69 16.68
C TYR A 141 36.51 -16.84 17.41
N ILE A 142 35.14 -16.86 17.34
CA ILE A 142 34.32 -17.94 17.90
C ILE A 142 34.11 -19.06 16.86
N TYR A 143 33.78 -18.71 15.61
CA TYR A 143 33.30 -19.66 14.62
C TYR A 143 34.35 -20.08 13.59
N GLY A 144 35.53 -19.44 13.59
CA GLY A 144 36.56 -19.67 12.59
C GLY A 144 36.20 -19.08 11.22
N ASP A 145 36.75 -19.66 10.18
CA ASP A 145 36.44 -19.31 8.81
C ASP A 145 35.12 -19.97 8.37
N MET A 146 34.09 -19.15 8.22
CA MET A 146 32.69 -19.57 8.03
C MET A 146 32.26 -19.62 6.57
N PHE A 147 33.00 -18.93 5.70
CA PHE A 147 32.60 -18.76 4.30
C PHE A 147 33.31 -19.74 3.39
N GLU A 148 32.63 -20.14 2.30
CA GLU A 148 33.28 -20.86 1.22
C GLU A 148 34.33 -19.95 0.58
N ALA A 149 35.49 -20.52 0.23
CA ALA A 149 36.51 -19.82 -0.53
C ALA A 149 35.94 -19.54 -1.93
N GLU A 150 35.31 -18.41 -2.12
CA GLU A 150 35.08 -17.90 -3.47
C GLU A 150 36.43 -17.50 -4.05
N GLY A 151 36.79 -18.04 -5.21
CA GLY A 151 37.97 -17.64 -5.95
C GLY A 151 37.97 -16.11 -6.10
N GLU A 152 39.14 -15.48 -5.95
CA GLU A 152 39.46 -14.06 -5.87
C GLU A 152 38.48 -13.13 -6.61
N LYS A 153 37.29 -12.91 -6.07
CA LYS A 153 36.41 -11.83 -6.53
C LYS A 153 36.83 -10.54 -5.79
N LYS A 154 37.18 -9.53 -6.59
CA LYS A 154 37.36 -8.16 -6.09
C LYS A 154 36.26 -7.84 -5.09
N ARG A 155 36.61 -7.40 -3.88
CA ARG A 155 35.69 -6.88 -2.88
C ARG A 155 34.87 -5.76 -3.52
N GLU A 156 33.65 -6.07 -3.91
CA GLU A 156 32.66 -5.02 -4.16
C GLU A 156 32.39 -4.30 -2.83
N GLU A 157 32.20 -3.01 -2.85
CA GLU A 157 31.87 -2.24 -1.63
C GLU A 157 30.60 -2.77 -0.96
N THR A 158 29.72 -3.44 -1.72
CA THR A 158 28.50 -4.08 -1.23
C THR A 158 28.35 -5.49 -1.80
N MET A 159 27.93 -6.43 -0.93
CA MET A 159 27.72 -7.83 -1.31
C MET A 159 26.28 -8.11 -1.71
N SER A 160 26.09 -8.75 -2.87
CA SER A 160 24.76 -9.25 -3.28
C SER A 160 24.42 -10.62 -2.70
N SER A 161 25.43 -11.41 -2.31
CA SER A 161 25.23 -12.73 -1.73
C SER A 161 26.51 -13.27 -1.09
N PHE A 162 26.35 -14.23 -0.15
CA PHE A 162 27.41 -15.09 0.32
C PHE A 162 26.88 -16.48 0.65
N THR A 163 27.79 -17.47 0.61
CA THR A 163 27.52 -18.86 1.00
C THR A 163 28.46 -19.25 2.14
N MET A 164 27.91 -19.93 3.12
CA MET A 164 28.66 -20.44 4.27
C MET A 164 29.13 -21.87 4.01
N LYS A 165 30.21 -22.31 4.66
CA LYS A 165 30.69 -23.71 4.65
C LYS A 165 29.66 -24.71 5.16
N SER A 166 28.65 -24.24 5.91
CA SER A 166 27.48 -25.02 6.31
C SER A 166 26.44 -25.18 5.18
N ALA A 167 26.76 -24.80 3.96
CA ALA A 167 25.86 -24.74 2.79
C ALA A 167 24.64 -23.83 2.98
N ARG A 168 24.70 -22.87 3.90
CA ARG A 168 23.69 -21.83 4.06
C ARG A 168 24.02 -20.64 3.17
N LYS A 169 22.98 -20.06 2.57
CA LYS A 169 23.12 -18.93 1.65
C LYS A 169 22.27 -17.76 2.08
N LEU A 170 22.82 -16.56 1.97
CA LEU A 170 22.08 -15.29 2.09
C LEU A 170 22.22 -14.50 0.78
N THR A 171 21.10 -13.98 0.26
CA THR A 171 21.08 -13.18 -0.97
C THR A 171 20.27 -11.93 -0.82
N ALA A 172 20.69 -10.86 -1.51
CA ALA A 172 19.97 -9.61 -1.67
C ALA A 172 19.15 -9.63 -2.98
N GLY A 173 18.03 -8.92 -2.98
CA GLY A 173 17.22 -8.69 -4.17
C GLY A 173 16.29 -7.48 -3.99
N THR A 174 15.53 -7.15 -5.01
CA THR A 174 14.54 -6.07 -4.98
C THR A 174 13.19 -6.56 -5.44
N VAL A 175 12.12 -6.05 -4.83
CA VAL A 175 10.75 -6.31 -5.29
C VAL A 175 10.44 -5.65 -6.64
N GLY A 176 11.31 -4.76 -7.15
CA GLY A 176 11.18 -4.18 -8.48
C GLY A 176 11.61 -5.10 -9.63
N GLN A 177 12.24 -6.25 -9.36
CA GLN A 177 12.71 -7.20 -10.36
C GLN A 177 11.86 -8.47 -10.36
N VAL A 178 11.79 -9.15 -11.53
CA VAL A 178 11.10 -10.44 -11.67
C VAL A 178 11.71 -11.46 -10.70
N GLN A 179 10.88 -12.04 -9.85
CA GLN A 179 11.30 -13.00 -8.82
C GLN A 179 11.24 -14.45 -9.29
N ARG A 180 10.73 -14.72 -10.50
CA ARG A 180 10.59 -16.07 -11.05
C ARG A 180 11.94 -16.60 -11.53
N GLY A 181 12.20 -17.89 -11.29
CA GLY A 181 13.35 -18.60 -11.84
C GLY A 181 14.65 -18.52 -11.04
N HIS A 182 14.67 -17.91 -9.86
CA HIS A 182 15.84 -17.92 -8.97
C HIS A 182 15.98 -19.29 -8.26
N VAL A 183 16.10 -20.36 -9.04
CA VAL A 183 16.58 -21.64 -8.54
C VAL A 183 18.11 -21.61 -8.66
N GLN A 184 18.81 -21.56 -7.55
CA GLN A 184 20.25 -21.69 -7.51
C GLN A 184 20.59 -22.99 -6.76
N ASP A 185 21.30 -23.90 -7.42
CA ASP A 185 21.72 -25.18 -6.86
C ASP A 185 20.58 -26.05 -6.29
N ALA A 186 19.48 -26.23 -7.01
CA ALA A 186 18.31 -27.03 -6.65
C ALA A 186 17.52 -26.56 -5.38
N TYR A 187 17.88 -25.44 -4.74
CA TYR A 187 17.17 -24.91 -3.58
C TYR A 187 16.39 -23.65 -3.94
N ARG A 188 15.11 -23.61 -3.52
CA ARG A 188 14.29 -22.39 -3.48
C ARG A 188 14.51 -21.67 -2.17
N PRO A 189 14.34 -20.33 -2.12
CA PRO A 189 14.34 -19.62 -0.83
C PRO A 189 13.39 -20.29 0.16
N ASP A 190 13.86 -20.49 1.38
CA ASP A 190 13.07 -21.11 2.45
C ASP A 190 12.74 -20.14 3.58
N TRP A 191 13.38 -18.96 3.60
CA TRP A 191 13.00 -17.84 4.43
C TRP A 191 13.26 -16.51 3.71
N VAL A 192 12.20 -15.72 3.46
CA VAL A 192 12.29 -14.42 2.80
C VAL A 192 12.02 -13.31 3.79
N ILE A 193 12.88 -12.32 3.82
CA ILE A 193 12.74 -11.11 4.61
C ILE A 193 12.42 -9.96 3.66
N PHE A 194 11.25 -9.37 3.81
CA PHE A 194 10.84 -8.15 3.14
C PHE A 194 11.12 -6.98 4.08
N ASP A 195 12.01 -6.05 3.69
CA ASP A 195 12.34 -4.86 4.50
C ASP A 195 12.16 -3.59 3.68
N ASP A 196 11.39 -2.65 4.19
CA ASP A 196 11.08 -1.35 3.57
C ASP A 196 10.71 -1.50 2.07
N ILE A 197 9.71 -2.35 1.78
CA ILE A 197 9.20 -2.60 0.42
C ILE A 197 8.25 -1.51 -0.07
N GLU A 198 7.79 -0.66 0.83
CA GLU A 198 6.86 0.43 0.59
C GLU A 198 7.47 1.76 1.00
N ASP A 199 7.30 2.79 0.18
CA ASP A 199 7.64 4.16 0.51
C ASP A 199 6.50 5.11 0.07
N ARG A 200 6.69 6.41 0.32
CA ARG A 200 5.69 7.42 -0.02
C ARG A 200 5.37 7.49 -1.51
N ASP A 201 6.33 7.15 -2.38
CA ASP A 201 6.11 7.21 -3.82
C ASP A 201 5.32 5.99 -4.30
N SER A 202 5.56 4.80 -3.71
CA SER A 202 4.79 3.60 -4.06
C SER A 202 3.31 3.67 -3.65
N ILE A 203 3.00 4.33 -2.53
CA ILE A 203 1.61 4.47 -2.06
C ILE A 203 0.82 5.58 -2.76
N ARG A 204 1.48 6.42 -3.56
CA ARG A 204 0.82 7.46 -4.35
C ARG A 204 0.10 6.93 -5.58
N SER A 205 0.43 5.71 -6.00
CA SER A 205 -0.13 5.08 -7.19
C SER A 205 -0.67 3.70 -6.85
N SER A 206 -1.94 3.47 -7.10
CA SER A 206 -2.54 2.14 -6.99
C SER A 206 -1.86 1.14 -7.93
N VAL A 207 -1.46 1.57 -9.13
CA VAL A 207 -0.73 0.75 -10.11
C VAL A 207 0.64 0.35 -9.58
N ILE A 208 1.40 1.29 -8.98
CA ILE A 208 2.69 0.96 -8.38
C ILE A 208 2.51 0.05 -7.17
N THR A 209 1.52 0.34 -6.31
CA THR A 209 1.20 -0.52 -5.16
C THR A 209 0.86 -1.93 -5.60
N GLU A 210 0.01 -2.08 -6.61
CA GLU A 210 -0.38 -3.38 -7.18
C GLU A 210 0.82 -4.10 -7.80
N ALA A 211 1.68 -3.38 -8.54
CA ALA A 211 2.92 -3.94 -9.07
C ALA A 211 3.85 -4.45 -7.96
N VAL A 212 3.98 -3.74 -6.83
CA VAL A 212 4.73 -4.20 -5.65
C VAL A 212 4.10 -5.46 -5.07
N ILE A 213 2.77 -5.47 -4.89
CA ILE A 213 2.03 -6.62 -4.37
C ILE A 213 2.25 -7.84 -5.26
N ASN A 214 2.09 -7.70 -6.58
CA ASN A 214 2.28 -8.80 -7.54
C ASN A 214 3.72 -9.37 -7.47
N ARG A 215 4.74 -8.53 -7.33
CA ARG A 215 6.13 -8.97 -7.16
C ARG A 215 6.39 -9.68 -5.84
N VAL A 216 5.75 -9.21 -4.79
CA VAL A 216 5.79 -9.87 -3.48
C VAL A 216 5.11 -11.24 -3.55
N GLU A 217 3.96 -11.36 -4.21
CA GLU A 217 3.29 -12.64 -4.45
C GLU A 217 4.18 -13.60 -5.25
N GLU A 218 4.81 -13.13 -6.33
CA GLU A 218 5.77 -13.95 -7.07
C GLU A 218 6.92 -14.46 -6.18
N ALA A 219 7.41 -13.66 -5.23
CA ALA A 219 8.46 -14.06 -4.30
C ALA A 219 7.95 -15.09 -3.27
N ILE A 220 6.72 -14.94 -2.80
CA ILE A 220 6.06 -15.87 -1.88
C ILE A 220 5.78 -17.21 -2.57
N ASP A 221 5.27 -17.20 -3.81
CA ASP A 221 5.02 -18.39 -4.62
C ASP A 221 6.33 -19.13 -4.98
N GLY A 222 7.43 -18.39 -5.03
CA GLY A 222 8.77 -18.90 -5.23
C GLY A 222 9.39 -19.61 -4.03
N LEU A 223 8.76 -19.56 -2.85
CA LEU A 223 9.25 -20.21 -1.64
C LEU A 223 9.27 -21.76 -1.77
N SER A 224 10.13 -22.38 -0.98
CA SER A 224 10.09 -23.83 -0.77
C SER A 224 8.79 -24.24 -0.05
N LYS A 225 8.41 -25.52 -0.12
CA LYS A 225 7.16 -26.05 0.47
C LYS A 225 6.98 -25.65 1.94
N ASN A 226 8.06 -25.67 2.71
CA ASN A 226 8.06 -25.31 4.14
C ASN A 226 8.57 -23.88 4.38
N GLY A 227 8.71 -23.08 3.32
CA GLY A 227 9.21 -21.72 3.42
C GLY A 227 8.26 -20.81 4.17
N SER A 228 8.80 -19.77 4.78
CA SER A 228 8.07 -18.71 5.46
C SER A 228 8.67 -17.34 5.13
N TYR A 229 8.02 -16.28 5.59
CA TYR A 229 8.53 -14.93 5.39
C TYR A 229 8.34 -14.05 6.61
N LEU A 230 9.19 -13.03 6.69
CA LEU A 230 9.18 -11.94 7.65
C LEU A 230 9.03 -10.63 6.88
N LEU A 231 8.04 -9.82 7.25
CA LEU A 231 7.91 -8.45 6.79
C LEU A 231 8.38 -7.49 7.89
N LEU A 232 9.20 -6.52 7.52
CA LEU A 232 9.57 -5.36 8.34
C LEU A 232 9.09 -4.11 7.61
N GLY A 233 8.24 -3.31 8.21
CA GLY A 233 7.68 -2.15 7.54
C GLY A 233 7.13 -1.09 8.48
N ASN A 234 6.87 0.09 7.92
CA ASN A 234 6.08 1.16 8.54
C ASN A 234 4.67 1.13 7.97
N TYR A 235 3.67 1.41 8.76
CA TYR A 235 2.29 1.47 8.27
C TYR A 235 1.93 2.90 7.86
N ILE A 236 2.26 3.26 6.62
CA ILE A 236 2.09 4.62 6.09
C ILE A 236 0.85 4.79 5.22
N SER A 237 0.19 3.70 4.82
CA SER A 237 -1.04 3.73 4.02
C SER A 237 -1.94 2.56 4.36
N ASP A 238 -3.24 2.83 4.47
CA ASP A 238 -4.30 1.84 4.62
C ASP A 238 -4.73 1.20 3.27
N GLN A 239 -3.99 1.47 2.20
CA GLN A 239 -4.18 0.87 0.87
C GLN A 239 -2.85 0.40 0.27
N GLY A 240 -1.81 0.36 1.09
CA GLY A 240 -0.47 -0.05 0.69
C GLY A 240 -0.25 -1.56 0.70
N SER A 241 0.95 -1.96 0.30
CA SER A 241 1.39 -3.35 0.35
C SER A 241 1.49 -3.88 1.79
N ILE A 242 1.73 -3.02 2.77
CA ILE A 242 1.78 -3.41 4.19
C ILE A 242 0.39 -3.83 4.69
N GLU A 243 -0.67 -3.06 4.35
CA GLU A 243 -2.06 -3.44 4.66
C GLU A 243 -2.42 -4.79 4.03
N TRP A 244 -2.04 -4.98 2.77
CA TRP A 244 -2.26 -6.25 2.07
C TRP A 244 -1.57 -7.44 2.77
N PHE A 245 -0.34 -7.27 3.29
CA PHE A 245 0.33 -8.29 4.10
C PHE A 245 -0.41 -8.60 5.39
N MET A 246 -0.82 -7.56 6.12
CA MET A 246 -1.54 -7.72 7.39
C MET A 246 -2.87 -8.44 7.22
N ALA A 247 -3.54 -8.23 6.09
CA ALA A 247 -4.83 -8.88 5.77
C ALA A 247 -4.72 -10.37 5.43
N LYS A 248 -3.50 -10.92 5.22
CA LYS A 248 -3.34 -12.34 4.89
C LYS A 248 -3.62 -13.24 6.10
N PRO A 249 -4.45 -14.29 5.95
CA PRO A 249 -4.88 -15.13 7.08
C PRO A 249 -3.73 -15.91 7.74
N ASN A 250 -2.64 -16.18 7.01
CA ASN A 250 -1.48 -16.93 7.50
C ASN A 250 -0.34 -16.04 8.05
N VAL A 251 -0.61 -14.76 8.27
CA VAL A 251 0.35 -13.78 8.82
C VAL A 251 -0.04 -13.40 10.23
N PHE A 252 0.90 -13.53 11.17
CA PHE A 252 0.80 -12.91 12.48
C PHE A 252 1.32 -11.47 12.36
N THR A 253 0.56 -10.50 12.86
CA THR A 253 0.92 -9.08 12.80
C THR A 253 1.19 -8.54 14.20
N LEU A 254 2.34 -7.87 14.37
CA LEU A 254 2.65 -7.06 15.54
C LEU A 254 2.77 -5.60 15.09
N ILE A 255 1.95 -4.72 15.65
CA ILE A 255 2.00 -3.28 15.39
C ILE A 255 2.62 -2.60 16.60
N THR A 256 3.73 -1.88 16.39
CA THR A 256 4.48 -1.21 17.46
C THR A 256 4.68 0.28 17.12
N PRO A 257 3.79 1.17 17.59
CA PRO A 257 4.00 2.62 17.49
C PRO A 257 5.14 3.06 18.40
N ILE A 258 5.75 4.23 18.13
CA ILE A 258 6.81 4.79 18.99
C ILE A 258 6.28 5.33 20.32
N ALA A 259 4.98 5.58 20.43
CA ALA A 259 4.35 6.11 21.64
C ALA A 259 2.90 5.63 21.76
N GLY A 260 2.36 5.71 22.96
CA GLY A 260 0.94 5.54 23.23
C GLY A 260 0.09 6.73 22.76
N SER A 261 -1.23 6.63 22.93
CA SER A 261 -2.17 7.70 22.57
C SER A 261 -1.96 8.99 23.37
N ASP A 262 -1.40 8.90 24.57
CA ASP A 262 -1.00 10.00 25.46
C ASP A 262 0.42 10.55 25.15
N LEU A 263 1.05 10.07 24.07
CA LEU A 263 2.41 10.39 23.66
C LEU A 263 3.49 9.92 24.66
N ALA A 264 3.18 8.99 25.58
CA ALA A 264 4.20 8.34 26.38
C ALA A 264 5.02 7.40 25.46
N PRO A 265 6.38 7.49 25.48
CA PRO A 265 7.22 6.71 24.58
C PRO A 265 7.12 5.21 24.86
N THR A 266 7.07 4.40 23.80
CA THR A 266 7.10 2.94 23.87
C THR A 266 8.48 2.43 24.27
N TRP A 267 9.51 3.24 24.03
CA TRP A 267 10.91 2.97 24.42
C TRP A 267 11.46 4.04 25.41
N PRO A 268 11.06 4.01 26.70
CA PRO A 268 11.37 5.08 27.66
C PRO A 268 12.86 5.23 28.02
N SER A 269 13.71 4.21 27.79
CA SER A 269 15.15 4.32 28.02
C SER A 269 15.86 5.15 26.95
N ARG A 270 15.26 5.32 25.79
CA ARG A 270 15.79 6.09 24.66
C ARG A 270 15.10 7.45 24.50
N ASP A 271 13.77 7.47 24.53
CA ASP A 271 12.97 8.64 24.21
C ASP A 271 12.26 9.18 25.45
N LYS A 272 12.17 10.49 25.57
CA LYS A 272 11.31 11.18 26.53
C LYS A 272 10.03 11.63 25.86
N LYS A 273 9.01 11.95 26.65
CA LYS A 273 7.73 12.46 26.12
C LYS A 273 7.89 13.75 25.32
N GLU A 274 8.80 14.63 25.74
CA GLU A 274 9.14 15.86 25.04
C GLU A 274 9.70 15.62 23.65
N ASP A 275 10.51 14.56 23.49
CA ASP A 275 11.07 14.17 22.18
C ASP A 275 9.97 13.74 21.23
N ILE A 276 9.00 12.97 21.72
CA ILE A 276 7.83 12.54 20.92
C ILE A 276 6.95 13.73 20.55
N VAL A 277 6.73 14.69 21.47
CA VAL A 277 5.96 15.90 21.17
C VAL A 277 6.66 16.75 20.10
N ASN A 278 7.98 16.93 20.22
CA ASN A 278 8.77 17.66 19.22
C ASN A 278 8.76 16.94 17.86
N LEU A 279 8.88 15.62 17.87
CA LEU A 279 8.80 14.82 16.64
C LEU A 279 7.43 14.97 15.98
N LYS A 280 6.34 14.95 16.75
CA LYS A 280 4.98 15.15 16.24
C LYS A 280 4.81 16.52 15.58
N ALA A 281 5.42 17.57 16.13
CA ALA A 281 5.34 18.94 15.60
C ALA A 281 6.12 19.10 14.28
N ASN A 282 7.20 18.33 14.09
CA ASN A 282 8.14 18.53 12.98
C ASN A 282 8.09 17.43 11.91
N ALA A 283 7.53 16.26 12.21
CA ALA A 283 7.47 15.17 11.25
C ALA A 283 6.43 15.44 10.14
N LYS A 284 6.82 15.18 8.90
CA LYS A 284 5.94 15.34 7.73
C LYS A 284 4.73 14.42 7.77
N ASP A 285 4.88 13.22 8.34
CA ASP A 285 3.82 12.24 8.57
C ASP A 285 4.08 11.48 9.86
N PHE A 286 3.74 12.11 10.99
CA PHE A 286 3.93 11.51 12.30
C PHE A 286 3.08 10.25 12.49
N TRP A 287 1.83 10.31 12.03
CA TRP A 287 0.88 9.23 12.30
C TRP A 287 1.18 7.96 11.48
N GLY A 288 1.50 8.08 10.21
CA GLY A 288 1.85 6.92 9.38
C GLY A 288 3.24 6.37 9.73
N GLU A 289 4.27 7.20 9.70
CA GLU A 289 5.65 6.73 9.83
C GLU A 289 6.08 6.33 11.24
N TYR A 290 5.50 6.95 12.26
CA TYR A 290 5.92 6.74 13.64
C TYR A 290 4.85 6.08 14.51
N MET A 291 3.58 6.42 14.32
CA MET A 291 2.49 5.88 15.12
C MET A 291 1.83 4.65 14.50
N CYS A 292 2.20 4.27 13.29
CA CYS A 292 1.56 3.17 12.54
C CYS A 292 0.03 3.32 12.43
N ASP A 293 -0.45 4.56 12.27
CA ASP A 293 -1.85 4.91 12.17
C ASP A 293 -2.10 5.87 10.99
N PRO A 294 -2.09 5.36 9.75
CA PRO A 294 -2.29 6.21 8.56
C PRO A 294 -3.67 6.86 8.53
N SER A 295 -4.64 6.38 9.32
CA SER A 295 -5.97 6.96 9.39
C SER A 295 -5.95 8.39 9.96
N LYS A 296 -4.98 8.73 10.79
CA LYS A 296 -4.80 10.06 11.40
C LYS A 296 -3.80 10.95 10.65
N SER A 297 -3.33 10.54 9.49
CA SER A 297 -2.42 11.36 8.69
C SER A 297 -3.08 12.69 8.31
N VAL A 298 -2.43 13.81 8.63
CA VAL A 298 -2.94 15.18 8.43
C VAL A 298 -3.10 15.53 6.93
N ASN A 299 -2.61 14.68 6.03
CA ASN A 299 -2.61 14.95 4.60
C ASN A 299 -3.90 14.48 3.87
N LYS A 300 -4.86 13.89 4.57
CA LYS A 300 -6.13 13.46 3.94
C LYS A 300 -6.96 14.67 3.53
N PHE A 301 -7.57 14.58 2.34
CA PHE A 301 -8.38 15.66 1.80
C PHE A 301 -9.80 15.67 2.38
N PHE A 302 -10.40 14.50 2.53
CA PHE A 302 -11.73 14.32 3.10
C PHE A 302 -11.66 13.99 4.60
N ALA A 303 -12.73 14.32 5.34
CA ALA A 303 -12.89 13.99 6.76
C ALA A 303 -13.09 12.46 6.91
N LEU A 304 -12.07 11.77 7.41
CA LEU A 304 -12.04 10.29 7.43
C LEU A 304 -13.15 9.68 8.29
N ASP A 305 -13.51 10.31 9.38
CA ASP A 305 -14.60 9.88 10.27
C ASP A 305 -15.96 9.89 9.56
N LEU A 306 -16.21 10.87 8.69
CA LEU A 306 -17.41 10.93 7.87
C LEU A 306 -17.39 9.85 6.78
N VAL A 307 -16.27 9.73 6.05
CA VAL A 307 -16.11 8.72 5.00
C VAL A 307 -16.26 7.32 5.59
N GLN A 308 -15.67 7.06 6.76
CA GLN A 308 -15.75 5.75 7.40
C GLN A 308 -17.19 5.42 7.84
N LYS A 309 -17.92 6.39 8.39
CA LYS A 309 -19.36 6.22 8.71
C LYS A 309 -20.19 5.89 7.48
N ASP A 310 -19.89 6.52 6.33
CA ASP A 310 -20.61 6.25 5.10
C ASP A 310 -20.25 4.88 4.51
N ILE A 311 -19.00 4.42 4.63
CA ILE A 311 -18.62 3.05 4.29
C ILE A 311 -19.42 2.03 5.11
N GLU A 312 -19.56 2.25 6.41
CA GLU A 312 -20.32 1.37 7.32
C GLU A 312 -21.84 1.37 7.03
N ARG A 313 -22.36 2.47 6.48
CA ARG A 313 -23.77 2.65 6.10
C ARG A 313 -24.06 2.34 4.64
N ALA A 314 -23.02 2.01 3.87
CA ALA A 314 -23.18 1.72 2.46
C ALA A 314 -24.15 0.55 2.24
N ILE A 315 -25.03 0.70 1.27
CA ILE A 315 -26.00 -0.31 0.89
C ILE A 315 -25.62 -0.96 -0.45
N GLN A 316 -26.05 -2.19 -0.64
CA GLN A 316 -25.88 -2.85 -1.95
C GLN A 316 -26.70 -2.13 -3.02
N PRO A 317 -26.25 -2.10 -4.29
CA PRO A 317 -27.04 -1.56 -5.38
C PRO A 317 -28.36 -2.36 -5.53
N LEU A 318 -29.44 -1.67 -5.92
CA LEU A 318 -30.73 -2.30 -6.24
C LEU A 318 -30.59 -3.28 -7.39
N SER A 319 -29.76 -2.93 -8.37
CA SER A 319 -29.44 -3.77 -9.52
C SER A 319 -28.06 -3.44 -10.07
N THR A 320 -27.46 -4.42 -10.77
CA THR A 320 -26.27 -4.23 -11.58
C THR A 320 -26.59 -4.74 -12.98
N SER A 321 -26.48 -3.88 -13.98
CA SER A 321 -26.75 -4.23 -15.38
C SER A 321 -25.68 -3.64 -16.28
N ALA A 322 -25.10 -4.46 -17.16
CA ALA A 322 -24.01 -4.08 -18.07
C ALA A 322 -22.84 -3.33 -17.37
N GLY A 323 -22.52 -3.72 -16.13
CA GLY A 323 -21.47 -3.09 -15.33
C GLY A 323 -21.89 -1.81 -14.59
N VAL A 324 -23.07 -1.28 -14.85
CA VAL A 324 -23.64 -0.13 -14.14
C VAL A 324 -24.28 -0.61 -12.83
N LYS A 325 -23.96 0.05 -11.74
CA LYS A 325 -24.59 -0.16 -10.43
C LYS A 325 -25.65 0.92 -10.23
N TYR A 326 -26.86 0.53 -9.86
CA TYR A 326 -28.00 1.43 -9.62
C TYR A 326 -28.42 1.36 -8.16
N TRP A 327 -28.46 2.50 -7.47
CA TRP A 327 -28.99 2.60 -6.09
C TRP A 327 -30.37 3.19 -6.03
N ARG A 328 -30.76 4.01 -7.03
CA ARG A 328 -32.09 4.58 -7.17
C ARG A 328 -32.50 4.61 -8.63
N LEU A 329 -33.76 4.40 -8.89
CA LEU A 329 -34.35 4.57 -10.21
C LEU A 329 -34.72 6.02 -10.46
N TYR A 330 -34.95 6.37 -11.74
CA TYR A 330 -35.41 7.69 -12.14
C TYR A 330 -36.72 8.07 -11.45
N VAL A 331 -36.81 9.28 -10.90
CA VAL A 331 -38.01 9.89 -10.33
C VAL A 331 -38.38 11.11 -11.19
N PRO A 332 -39.60 11.16 -11.76
CA PRO A 332 -40.04 12.33 -12.50
C PRO A 332 -39.97 13.63 -11.72
N ASN A 333 -39.64 14.73 -12.39
CA ASN A 333 -39.47 16.07 -11.81
C ASN A 333 -38.30 16.26 -10.86
N HIS A 334 -37.45 15.25 -10.67
CA HIS A 334 -36.15 15.42 -10.03
C HIS A 334 -35.11 15.98 -11.02
N ARG A 335 -34.05 16.59 -10.49
CA ARG A 335 -32.94 17.12 -11.27
C ARG A 335 -31.77 16.15 -11.23
N TYR A 336 -31.31 15.74 -12.42
CA TYR A 336 -30.19 14.80 -12.54
C TYR A 336 -29.04 15.43 -13.31
N GLY A 337 -27.82 14.99 -12.96
CA GLY A 337 -26.62 15.31 -13.72
C GLY A 337 -25.60 14.18 -13.64
N ALA A 338 -24.79 14.08 -14.67
CA ALA A 338 -23.77 13.06 -14.81
C ALA A 338 -22.40 13.65 -15.12
N GLY A 339 -21.36 12.97 -14.67
CA GLY A 339 -19.96 13.24 -15.02
C GLY A 339 -19.26 11.95 -15.37
N SER A 340 -18.29 12.01 -16.28
CA SER A 340 -17.48 10.86 -16.65
C SER A 340 -16.01 11.24 -16.81
N ASP A 341 -15.14 10.25 -16.57
CA ASP A 341 -13.74 10.26 -16.95
C ASP A 341 -13.48 9.11 -17.92
N HIS A 342 -12.63 9.33 -18.94
CA HIS A 342 -12.42 8.40 -20.04
C HIS A 342 -10.95 8.03 -20.20
N SER A 343 -10.70 6.73 -20.36
CA SER A 343 -9.39 6.12 -20.53
C SER A 343 -9.30 5.30 -21.83
N GLU A 344 -8.10 4.83 -22.16
CA GLU A 344 -7.86 4.03 -23.37
C GLU A 344 -8.50 2.62 -23.32
N GLY A 345 -8.88 2.12 -22.14
CA GLY A 345 -9.49 0.80 -21.99
C GLY A 345 -8.53 -0.38 -22.17
N ILE A 346 -7.26 -0.17 -21.83
CA ILE A 346 -6.17 -1.16 -21.99
C ILE A 346 -5.80 -1.87 -20.68
N GLY A 347 -6.62 -1.73 -19.63
CA GLY A 347 -6.43 -2.40 -18.36
C GLY A 347 -5.73 -1.55 -17.27
N GLU A 348 -5.37 -0.30 -17.57
CA GLU A 348 -4.76 0.63 -16.62
C GLU A 348 -5.85 1.49 -15.95
N ASP A 349 -6.23 2.59 -16.58
CA ASP A 349 -7.26 3.51 -16.10
C ASP A 349 -8.67 3.03 -16.44
N SER A 350 -9.65 3.41 -15.63
CA SER A 350 -11.04 3.07 -15.86
C SER A 350 -11.81 4.16 -16.61
N ASN A 351 -12.65 3.76 -17.55
CA ASN A 351 -13.75 4.59 -18.01
C ASN A 351 -14.83 4.60 -16.94
N THR A 352 -15.16 5.77 -16.39
CA THR A 352 -16.07 5.91 -15.25
C THR A 352 -17.20 6.86 -15.53
N LEU A 353 -18.38 6.57 -14.96
CA LEU A 353 -19.57 7.43 -14.97
C LEU A 353 -20.15 7.50 -13.56
N SER A 354 -20.60 8.66 -13.18
CA SER A 354 -21.38 8.91 -11.97
C SER A 354 -22.61 9.73 -12.29
N VAL A 355 -23.77 9.38 -11.70
CA VAL A 355 -25.03 10.11 -11.86
C VAL A 355 -25.57 10.50 -10.49
N PHE A 356 -25.90 11.78 -10.33
CA PHE A 356 -26.54 12.31 -9.13
C PHE A 356 -28.01 12.70 -9.36
N ASP A 357 -28.82 12.45 -8.35
CA ASP A 357 -30.10 13.11 -8.13
C ASP A 357 -29.89 14.31 -7.21
N PHE A 358 -29.93 15.52 -7.74
CA PHE A 358 -29.73 16.75 -6.97
C PHE A 358 -30.95 17.13 -6.12
N SER A 359 -32.10 16.51 -6.31
CA SER A 359 -33.27 16.74 -5.48
C SER A 359 -33.15 16.03 -4.13
N SER A 360 -32.47 14.90 -4.09
CA SER A 360 -32.20 14.15 -2.85
C SER A 360 -30.74 14.26 -2.38
N GLY A 361 -29.83 14.73 -3.24
CA GLY A 361 -28.37 14.75 -2.98
C GLY A 361 -27.71 13.37 -3.09
N GLU A 362 -28.36 12.37 -3.69
CA GLU A 362 -27.89 11.00 -3.73
C GLU A 362 -27.13 10.68 -5.02
N LEU A 363 -25.99 9.96 -4.88
CA LEU A 363 -25.33 9.30 -6.00
C LEU A 363 -26.16 8.05 -6.36
N VAL A 364 -26.83 8.10 -7.50
CA VAL A 364 -27.88 7.12 -7.87
C VAL A 364 -27.40 6.02 -8.80
N ALA A 365 -26.36 6.28 -9.61
CA ALA A 365 -25.73 5.26 -10.45
C ALA A 365 -24.23 5.52 -10.62
N THR A 366 -23.45 4.44 -10.76
CA THR A 366 -22.03 4.47 -11.09
C THR A 366 -21.66 3.37 -12.08
N TYR A 367 -20.60 3.62 -12.83
CA TYR A 367 -19.95 2.65 -13.71
C TYR A 367 -18.45 2.81 -13.61
N ALA A 368 -17.71 1.71 -13.65
CA ALA A 368 -16.25 1.70 -13.77
C ALA A 368 -15.80 0.43 -14.53
N ASN A 369 -15.00 0.62 -15.59
CA ASN A 369 -14.46 -0.48 -16.39
C ASN A 369 -13.19 -0.02 -17.11
N ASN A 370 -12.11 -0.76 -16.96
CA ASN A 370 -10.80 -0.45 -17.54
C ASN A 370 -10.49 -1.20 -18.84
N LEU A 371 -11.45 -1.97 -19.37
CA LEU A 371 -11.29 -2.77 -20.60
C LEU A 371 -12.19 -2.30 -21.75
N ILE A 372 -13.02 -1.27 -21.56
CA ILE A 372 -13.91 -0.73 -22.58
C ILE A 372 -13.24 0.46 -23.29
N ALA A 373 -13.33 0.51 -24.60
CA ALA A 373 -12.84 1.65 -25.39
C ALA A 373 -13.67 2.92 -25.15
N PRO A 374 -13.10 4.14 -25.30
CA PRO A 374 -13.77 5.39 -24.94
C PRO A 374 -15.00 5.73 -25.79
N ASP A 375 -15.06 5.29 -27.03
CA ASP A 375 -16.22 5.41 -27.90
C ASP A 375 -17.39 4.51 -27.45
N LEU A 376 -17.08 3.25 -27.08
CA LEU A 376 -18.08 2.31 -26.57
C LEU A 376 -18.59 2.75 -25.18
N SER A 377 -17.71 3.24 -24.31
CA SER A 377 -18.12 3.78 -23.02
C SER A 377 -19.02 5.00 -23.18
N ALA A 378 -18.78 5.86 -24.18
CA ALA A 378 -19.63 7.02 -24.46
C ALA A 378 -21.06 6.60 -24.88
N HIS A 379 -21.22 5.52 -25.65
CA HIS A 379 -22.55 4.95 -25.98
C HIS A 379 -23.27 4.46 -24.71
N GLU A 380 -22.59 3.69 -23.88
CA GLU A 380 -23.15 3.17 -22.63
C GLU A 380 -23.55 4.31 -21.67
N PHE A 381 -22.69 5.31 -21.52
CA PHE A 381 -22.96 6.46 -20.68
C PHE A 381 -24.14 7.31 -21.17
N ALA A 382 -24.26 7.49 -22.48
CA ALA A 382 -25.44 8.14 -23.06
C ALA A 382 -26.73 7.34 -22.78
N ARG A 383 -26.67 6.01 -22.83
CA ARG A 383 -27.80 5.14 -22.48
C ARG A 383 -28.21 5.35 -21.01
N VAL A 384 -27.25 5.27 -20.08
CA VAL A 384 -27.51 5.46 -18.64
C VAL A 384 -28.07 6.87 -18.38
N CYS A 385 -27.45 7.90 -18.93
CA CYS A 385 -27.95 9.27 -18.81
C CYS A 385 -29.37 9.43 -19.40
N GLY A 386 -29.71 8.66 -20.45
CA GLY A 386 -31.05 8.57 -21.01
C GLY A 386 -32.08 8.02 -20.03
N GLU A 387 -31.73 7.00 -19.26
CA GLU A 387 -32.59 6.42 -18.22
C GLU A 387 -32.91 7.43 -17.09
N TYR A 388 -32.02 8.40 -16.85
CA TYR A 388 -32.26 9.51 -15.94
C TYR A 388 -32.78 10.78 -16.63
N GLY A 389 -33.64 10.59 -17.63
CA GLY A 389 -34.37 11.67 -18.31
C GLY A 389 -33.50 12.54 -19.22
N ASN A 390 -32.49 11.98 -19.87
CA ASN A 390 -31.46 12.71 -20.60
C ASN A 390 -30.83 13.81 -19.72
N CYS A 391 -30.32 13.41 -18.59
CA CYS A 391 -29.73 14.31 -17.58
C CYS A 391 -28.61 15.18 -18.20
N LEU A 392 -28.25 16.27 -17.54
CA LEU A 392 -27.12 17.10 -17.94
C LEU A 392 -25.83 16.31 -17.78
N TYR A 393 -25.12 16.07 -18.89
CA TYR A 393 -23.95 15.20 -18.91
C TYR A 393 -22.67 15.97 -19.26
N ALA A 394 -21.65 15.84 -18.40
CA ALA A 394 -20.35 16.47 -18.55
C ALA A 394 -19.24 15.40 -18.67
N PRO A 395 -18.87 14.98 -19.89
CA PRO A 395 -17.66 14.19 -20.08
C PRO A 395 -16.42 15.05 -19.80
N GLU A 396 -15.40 14.52 -19.11
CA GLU A 396 -14.11 15.18 -19.01
C GLU A 396 -13.40 15.16 -20.36
N THR A 397 -12.81 16.30 -20.76
CA THR A 397 -12.25 16.49 -22.11
C THR A 397 -10.76 16.83 -22.13
N ASN A 398 -10.05 16.64 -21.02
CA ASN A 398 -8.64 17.00 -20.87
C ASN A 398 -7.68 16.12 -21.67
N ASN A 399 -8.07 14.90 -22.01
CA ASN A 399 -7.28 13.91 -22.71
C ASN A 399 -7.88 13.51 -24.06
N LYS A 400 -7.16 12.71 -24.83
CA LYS A 400 -7.60 12.23 -26.15
C LYS A 400 -8.85 11.36 -26.05
N CYS A 401 -8.98 10.55 -24.99
CA CYS A 401 -10.08 9.64 -24.76
C CYS A 401 -11.40 10.40 -24.50
N GLY A 402 -11.34 11.45 -23.67
CA GLY A 402 -12.47 12.36 -23.47
C GLY A 402 -12.87 13.11 -24.74
N GLY A 403 -11.91 13.49 -25.59
CA GLY A 403 -12.18 14.04 -26.91
C GLY A 403 -12.89 13.06 -27.83
N THR A 404 -12.51 11.78 -27.82
CA THR A 404 -13.17 10.69 -28.56
C THR A 404 -14.60 10.49 -28.06
N ALA A 405 -14.78 10.38 -26.74
CA ALA A 405 -16.10 10.24 -26.12
C ALA A 405 -17.04 11.41 -26.50
N LEU A 406 -16.54 12.65 -26.40
CA LEU A 406 -17.31 13.82 -26.80
C LEU A 406 -17.70 13.80 -28.27
N THR A 407 -16.82 13.36 -29.17
CA THR A 407 -17.10 13.23 -30.59
C THR A 407 -18.18 12.19 -30.83
N THR A 408 -18.10 11.05 -30.13
CA THR A 408 -19.12 9.99 -30.19
C THR A 408 -20.48 10.50 -29.70
N LEU A 409 -20.52 11.21 -28.54
CA LEU A 409 -21.76 11.80 -28.02
C LEU A 409 -22.42 12.77 -28.97
N LYS A 410 -21.65 13.57 -29.72
CA LYS A 410 -22.18 14.45 -30.79
C LYS A 410 -22.72 13.64 -31.96
N HIS A 411 -22.01 12.59 -32.37
CA HIS A 411 -22.41 11.74 -33.49
C HIS A 411 -23.73 11.01 -33.22
N ILE A 412 -23.88 10.47 -31.99
CA ILE A 412 -25.14 9.81 -31.61
C ILE A 412 -26.28 10.80 -31.26
N GLY A 413 -25.97 12.10 -31.24
CA GLY A 413 -26.97 13.15 -31.00
C GLY A 413 -27.44 13.23 -29.54
N TYR A 414 -26.57 12.96 -28.54
CA TYR A 414 -26.99 13.13 -27.15
C TYR A 414 -27.41 14.58 -26.87
N PRO A 415 -28.65 14.82 -26.34
CA PRO A 415 -29.26 16.14 -26.41
C PRO A 415 -28.82 17.13 -25.34
N ASN A 416 -28.12 16.70 -24.30
CA ASN A 416 -27.91 17.50 -23.09
C ASN A 416 -26.47 17.45 -22.58
N ILE A 417 -25.49 17.74 -23.47
CA ILE A 417 -24.09 17.84 -23.12
C ILE A 417 -23.83 19.20 -22.45
N TYR A 418 -23.10 19.19 -21.34
CA TYR A 418 -22.69 20.40 -20.62
C TYR A 418 -21.80 21.29 -21.51
N GLN A 419 -22.03 22.60 -21.42
CA GLN A 419 -21.25 23.62 -22.11
C GLN A 419 -20.51 24.49 -21.08
N GLN A 420 -19.19 24.40 -21.07
CA GLN A 420 -18.36 25.20 -20.17
C GLN A 420 -18.24 26.63 -20.69
N ARG A 421 -18.66 27.62 -19.87
CA ARG A 421 -18.51 29.02 -20.20
C ARG A 421 -17.07 29.45 -19.91
N GLN A 422 -16.31 29.81 -20.93
CA GLN A 422 -14.99 30.45 -20.75
C GLN A 422 -15.19 31.92 -20.40
N VAL A 423 -14.68 32.35 -19.24
CA VAL A 423 -14.56 33.75 -18.85
C VAL A 423 -13.22 34.27 -19.40
N ASN A 424 -13.08 34.45 -20.70
CA ASN A 424 -11.92 35.09 -21.29
C ASN A 424 -12.26 36.52 -21.72
N LYS A 425 -11.53 37.50 -21.18
CA LYS A 425 -11.68 38.94 -21.42
C LYS A 425 -11.22 39.42 -22.81
N HIS A 426 -10.80 38.55 -23.71
CA HIS A 426 -10.39 38.92 -25.06
C HIS A 426 -11.34 38.34 -26.11
N LYS A 427 -11.94 39.27 -26.84
CA LYS A 427 -12.87 39.05 -27.96
C LYS A 427 -12.32 38.04 -28.96
N ASP A 428 -12.93 36.86 -28.99
CA ASP A 428 -13.12 36.17 -30.24
C ASP A 428 -14.32 35.21 -30.13
N LYS A 429 -15.11 35.10 -31.19
CA LYS A 429 -16.28 34.26 -31.31
C LYS A 429 -15.87 32.78 -31.37
N ARG A 430 -15.36 32.24 -30.29
CA ARG A 430 -15.10 30.79 -30.19
C ARG A 430 -16.36 30.06 -29.81
N LYS A 431 -16.58 28.91 -30.45
CA LYS A 431 -17.66 27.99 -30.12
C LYS A 431 -17.54 27.61 -28.66
N PRO A 432 -18.64 27.51 -27.90
CA PRO A 432 -18.59 27.08 -26.51
C PRO A 432 -17.93 25.69 -26.40
N ASP A 433 -17.01 25.53 -25.47
CA ASP A 433 -16.36 24.23 -25.22
C ASP A 433 -17.39 23.28 -24.57
N LEU A 434 -17.70 22.19 -25.26
CA LEU A 434 -18.56 21.14 -24.75
C LEU A 434 -17.75 20.18 -23.85
N GLY A 435 -18.41 19.68 -22.81
CA GLY A 435 -17.80 18.84 -21.80
C GLY A 435 -17.15 19.63 -20.66
N TRP A 436 -16.50 18.93 -19.77
CA TRP A 436 -15.79 19.50 -18.63
C TRP A 436 -14.29 19.51 -18.90
N ASN A 437 -13.68 20.68 -18.85
CA ASN A 437 -12.22 20.81 -18.94
C ASN A 437 -11.66 21.10 -17.55
N SER A 438 -10.98 20.10 -16.95
CA SER A 438 -10.28 20.24 -15.69
C SER A 438 -8.88 20.82 -15.94
N ASN A 439 -8.62 21.99 -15.41
CA ASN A 439 -7.28 22.55 -15.28
C ASN A 439 -6.96 22.72 -13.79
N GLY A 440 -5.71 23.05 -13.44
CA GLY A 440 -5.29 23.14 -12.04
C GLY A 440 -6.22 23.98 -11.17
N SER A 441 -6.70 25.12 -11.68
CA SER A 441 -7.61 26.00 -10.94
C SER A 441 -9.02 25.44 -10.84
N SER A 442 -9.59 24.89 -11.94
CA SER A 442 -10.93 24.33 -11.92
C SER A 442 -10.99 23.03 -11.10
N LYS A 443 -9.94 22.21 -11.14
CA LYS A 443 -9.80 21.01 -10.31
C LYS A 443 -9.80 21.37 -8.83
N TYR A 444 -9.00 22.35 -8.44
CA TYR A 444 -8.97 22.82 -7.05
C TYR A 444 -10.33 23.29 -6.56
N ILE A 445 -11.05 24.08 -7.36
CA ILE A 445 -12.36 24.60 -7.01
C ILE A 445 -13.38 23.46 -6.88
N MET A 446 -13.49 22.57 -7.90
CA MET A 446 -14.51 21.52 -7.87
C MET A 446 -14.32 20.53 -6.72
N PHE A 447 -13.07 20.18 -6.39
CA PHE A 447 -12.77 19.30 -5.26
C PHE A 447 -13.13 19.94 -3.91
N ASN A 448 -12.80 21.22 -3.72
CA ASN A 448 -13.14 21.93 -2.47
C ASN A 448 -14.64 22.16 -2.33
N ASP A 449 -15.36 22.48 -3.40
CA ASP A 449 -16.82 22.60 -3.41
C ASP A 449 -17.46 21.27 -2.99
N PHE A 450 -17.03 20.16 -3.64
CA PHE A 450 -17.53 18.83 -3.31
C PHE A 450 -17.27 18.47 -1.85
N ARG A 451 -16.04 18.70 -1.34
CA ARG A 451 -15.68 18.44 0.05
C ARG A 451 -16.56 19.24 1.02
N THR A 452 -16.81 20.51 0.72
CA THR A 452 -17.65 21.36 1.55
C THR A 452 -19.09 20.83 1.60
N ASP A 453 -19.68 20.54 0.44
CA ASP A 453 -21.05 20.02 0.35
C ASP A 453 -21.19 18.61 0.96
N TYR A 454 -20.16 17.79 0.86
CA TYR A 454 -20.10 16.48 1.51
C TYR A 454 -20.06 16.62 3.05
N ASN A 455 -19.20 17.50 3.58
CA ASN A 455 -19.11 17.78 5.01
C ASN A 455 -20.41 18.39 5.57
N ASP A 456 -21.11 19.18 4.77
CA ASP A 456 -22.42 19.76 5.11
C ASP A 456 -23.57 18.73 5.06
N GLY A 457 -23.30 17.47 4.66
CA GLY A 457 -24.31 16.41 4.55
C GLY A 457 -25.27 16.56 3.37
N LYS A 458 -24.93 17.40 2.37
CA LYS A 458 -25.73 17.59 1.16
C LYS A 458 -25.56 16.44 0.16
N ILE A 459 -24.48 15.67 0.27
CA ILE A 459 -24.10 14.57 -0.62
C ILE A 459 -24.22 13.25 0.11
N ARG A 460 -24.86 12.25 -0.53
CA ARG A 460 -24.97 10.88 -0.05
C ARG A 460 -24.41 9.92 -1.08
N ILE A 461 -23.43 9.12 -0.66
CA ILE A 461 -22.72 8.16 -1.49
C ILE A 461 -22.91 6.77 -0.91
N TYR A 462 -23.34 5.83 -1.76
CA TYR A 462 -23.56 4.43 -1.40
C TYR A 462 -22.52 3.50 -2.02
N ASP A 463 -21.82 3.94 -3.08
CA ASP A 463 -20.75 3.13 -3.70
C ASP A 463 -19.49 3.15 -2.83
N VAL A 464 -19.17 1.97 -2.27
CA VAL A 464 -17.98 1.76 -1.45
C VAL A 464 -16.70 2.06 -2.24
N ASN A 465 -16.68 1.90 -3.56
CA ASN A 465 -15.49 2.20 -4.36
C ASN A 465 -15.21 3.71 -4.41
N VAL A 466 -16.23 4.55 -4.58
CA VAL A 466 -16.09 6.01 -4.48
C VAL A 466 -15.59 6.40 -3.08
N LEU A 467 -16.19 5.84 -2.03
CA LEU A 467 -15.79 6.11 -0.65
C LEU A 467 -14.37 5.67 -0.34
N LYS A 468 -13.90 4.56 -0.92
CA LYS A 468 -12.49 4.11 -0.82
C LYS A 468 -11.54 5.09 -1.50
N GLU A 469 -11.87 5.58 -2.68
CA GLU A 469 -11.07 6.61 -3.36
C GLU A 469 -11.06 7.92 -2.55
N MET A 470 -12.18 8.35 -1.99
CA MET A 470 -12.24 9.49 -1.06
C MET A 470 -11.35 9.29 0.17
N LYS A 471 -11.37 8.11 0.77
CA LYS A 471 -10.51 7.75 1.90
C LYS A 471 -9.03 7.81 1.55
N ALA A 472 -8.67 7.44 0.31
CA ALA A 472 -7.30 7.46 -0.18
C ALA A 472 -6.81 8.85 -0.57
N TYR A 473 -7.69 9.74 -1.05
CA TYR A 473 -7.33 11.03 -1.62
C TYR A 473 -6.71 11.98 -0.59
N THR A 474 -5.60 12.63 -0.99
CA THR A 474 -4.80 13.51 -0.12
C THR A 474 -4.73 14.93 -0.66
N ASN A 475 -4.35 15.89 0.19
CA ASN A 475 -4.09 17.27 -0.25
C ASN A 475 -2.92 17.35 -1.25
N SER A 476 -1.96 16.42 -1.21
CA SER A 476 -0.89 16.33 -2.20
C SER A 476 -1.42 15.96 -3.59
N ASP A 477 -2.39 15.05 -3.66
CA ASP A 477 -3.01 14.63 -4.93
C ASP A 477 -3.77 15.78 -5.60
N LEU A 478 -4.29 16.70 -4.80
CA LEU A 478 -4.92 17.93 -5.31
C LEU A 478 -3.87 18.93 -5.87
N ALA A 479 -2.70 19.02 -5.22
CA ALA A 479 -1.63 19.96 -5.59
C ALA A 479 -0.81 19.52 -6.81
N GLU A 480 -0.66 18.21 -7.04
CA GLU A 480 0.20 17.62 -8.08
C GLU A 480 -0.40 17.67 -9.50
N SER A 481 -1.51 18.34 -9.71
CA SER A 481 -2.22 18.40 -11.01
C SER A 481 -1.45 19.00 -12.19
N ASN A 482 -0.17 19.37 -12.04
CA ASN A 482 0.60 20.06 -13.06
C ASN A 482 1.90 19.36 -13.51
N VAL A 483 2.21 18.16 -13.06
CA VAL A 483 3.46 17.49 -13.46
C VAL A 483 3.15 16.10 -14.01
N GLY A 484 3.51 15.84 -15.24
CA GLY A 484 3.24 14.66 -16.06
C GLY A 484 3.78 13.31 -15.57
N LEU A 485 3.67 13.04 -14.29
CA LEU A 485 4.00 11.78 -13.62
C LEU A 485 2.89 11.43 -12.62
N ILE A 486 1.64 11.52 -13.06
CA ILE A 486 0.50 11.15 -12.22
C ILE A 486 0.24 9.67 -12.41
N THR A 487 0.34 8.95 -11.33
CA THR A 487 0.20 7.51 -11.27
C THR A 487 -0.86 7.06 -10.27
N LYS A 488 -1.66 7.98 -9.72
CA LYS A 488 -2.84 7.65 -8.93
C LYS A 488 -4.09 7.90 -9.75
N HIS A 489 -4.86 6.86 -9.91
CA HIS A 489 -6.11 6.88 -10.63
C HIS A 489 -7.27 7.00 -9.63
N PHE A 490 -7.88 8.18 -9.59
CA PHE A 490 -9.10 8.47 -8.84
C PHE A 490 -10.23 8.74 -9.83
N ASP A 491 -10.35 7.86 -10.82
CA ASP A 491 -11.22 8.06 -11.97
C ASP A 491 -12.68 8.11 -11.55
N LEU A 492 -13.08 7.21 -10.64
CA LEU A 492 -14.46 7.15 -10.16
C LEU A 492 -14.78 8.34 -9.25
N LEU A 493 -13.84 8.79 -8.41
CA LEU A 493 -13.98 10.00 -7.62
C LEU A 493 -14.03 11.24 -8.51
N THR A 494 -13.18 11.33 -9.53
CA THR A 494 -13.16 12.45 -10.48
C THR A 494 -14.48 12.57 -11.21
N SER A 495 -14.98 11.48 -11.79
CA SER A 495 -16.29 11.45 -12.44
C SER A 495 -17.44 11.81 -11.49
N THR A 496 -17.36 11.38 -10.23
CA THR A 496 -18.34 11.71 -9.17
C THR A 496 -18.31 13.21 -8.85
N ILE A 497 -17.14 13.81 -8.73
CA ILE A 497 -17.00 15.25 -8.45
C ILE A 497 -17.49 16.09 -9.65
N ILE A 498 -17.14 15.69 -10.89
CA ILE A 498 -17.66 16.36 -12.10
C ILE A 498 -19.20 16.25 -12.15
N ALA A 499 -19.76 15.07 -11.86
CA ALA A 499 -21.22 14.89 -11.82
C ALA A 499 -21.87 15.82 -10.80
N TRP A 500 -21.27 15.97 -9.61
CA TRP A 500 -21.80 16.89 -8.60
C TRP A 500 -21.77 18.35 -9.05
N GLN A 501 -20.74 18.80 -9.80
CA GLN A 501 -20.72 20.18 -10.30
C GLN A 501 -21.91 20.51 -11.20
N MET A 502 -22.55 19.51 -11.79
CA MET A 502 -23.74 19.72 -12.63
C MET A 502 -24.96 20.19 -11.85
N HIS A 503 -24.98 20.09 -10.50
CA HIS A 503 -26.07 20.63 -9.68
C HIS A 503 -26.28 22.12 -9.88
N LYS A 504 -25.24 22.87 -10.26
CA LYS A 504 -25.29 24.32 -10.53
C LYS A 504 -26.01 24.66 -11.83
N TYR A 505 -26.13 23.70 -12.75
CA TYR A 505 -26.56 23.94 -14.14
C TYR A 505 -27.76 23.08 -14.56
N ALA A 506 -27.98 21.92 -13.92
CA ALA A 506 -29.06 21.02 -14.27
C ALA A 506 -30.43 21.63 -13.97
N GLN A 507 -31.35 21.49 -14.91
CA GLN A 507 -32.73 21.95 -14.80
C GLN A 507 -33.70 20.75 -14.79
N VAL A 508 -34.87 20.92 -14.19
CA VAL A 508 -35.95 19.95 -14.34
C VAL A 508 -36.41 19.97 -15.81
N LYS A 509 -36.23 18.85 -16.50
CA LYS A 509 -36.78 18.71 -17.85
C LYS A 509 -38.13 18.01 -17.80
N SER A 510 -39.17 18.63 -18.34
CA SER A 510 -40.41 17.93 -18.63
C SER A 510 -40.12 16.90 -19.75
N SER A 511 -40.28 15.64 -19.43
CA SER A 511 -40.00 14.51 -20.34
C SER A 511 -40.87 14.55 -21.57
N LYS A 512 -40.29 14.82 -22.73
CA LYS A 512 -40.90 14.40 -24.00
C LYS A 512 -39.83 14.08 -25.06
N LYS A 513 -39.06 13.06 -24.86
CA LYS A 513 -38.39 12.17 -25.83
C LYS A 513 -37.35 11.33 -25.14
N SER A 514 -37.62 10.05 -24.93
CA SER A 514 -36.56 9.09 -24.55
C SER A 514 -35.61 8.94 -25.73
N TYR A 515 -34.32 9.07 -25.46
CA TYR A 515 -33.27 8.66 -26.38
C TYR A 515 -33.30 7.12 -26.45
N LYS A 516 -33.61 6.55 -27.62
CA LYS A 516 -33.43 5.13 -27.89
C LYS A 516 -32.07 4.96 -28.53
N SER A 517 -31.14 4.35 -27.80
CA SER A 517 -29.85 3.96 -28.35
C SER A 517 -30.05 2.87 -29.42
N ASN A 518 -29.47 3.02 -30.60
CA ASN A 518 -29.36 1.96 -31.59
C ASN A 518 -28.26 0.93 -31.25
N TYR A 519 -27.87 0.83 -30.00
CA TYR A 519 -26.78 -0.02 -29.51
C TYR A 519 -27.02 -1.52 -29.77
N GLU A 520 -28.30 -1.95 -29.79
CA GLU A 520 -28.67 -3.34 -30.09
C GLU A 520 -28.25 -3.80 -31.51
N ASN A 521 -28.07 -2.85 -32.44
CA ASN A 521 -27.62 -3.16 -33.78
C ASN A 521 -26.12 -3.38 -33.92
N TYR A 522 -25.31 -2.94 -32.93
CA TYR A 522 -23.86 -3.11 -32.94
C TYR A 522 -23.38 -4.40 -32.22
N ILE A 523 -24.18 -4.95 -31.30
CA ILE A 523 -23.85 -6.20 -30.59
C ILE A 523 -24.17 -7.43 -31.45
N ASN A 524 -25.07 -7.29 -32.43
CA ASN A 524 -25.53 -8.38 -33.29
C ASN A 524 -24.91 -8.33 -34.71
N ALA A 525 -23.96 -7.46 -34.98
CA ALA A 525 -23.15 -7.40 -36.19
C ALA A 525 -21.72 -7.87 -35.92
#